data_3aa7483999b90a04e0f0039761dc7691
#
_entry.id   3aa7483999b90a04e0f0039761dc7691
#
_cell.length_a   1.000
_cell.length_b   1.000
_cell.length_c   1.000
_cell.angle_alpha   90.00
_cell.angle_beta   90.00
_cell.angle_gamma   90.00
#
_symmetry.space_group_name_H-M   'P 1'
#
loop_
_entity.id
_entity.type
_entity.pdbx_description
1 polymer ?
#
loop_
_entity_poly.entity_id
_entity_poly.type
_entity_poly.pdbx_seq_one_letter_code
_entity_poly.pdbx_strand_id
1 'polypeptide(L)'
;MIPFRDHNPSGRTPYVTYALIALNILIFLLYQPIASDEEALWRIYATWGFIPRDISEGTGYIKLVTSMFIHGGYSHLIGNMLFLFIFGDNIEDEMGHLPFLLFYLATGIIAGLTQVLSAPNSTIPTLGASGAVAGVMGSYLLLYPKARIDIFLIIIIFFRIISIQAWVVLGLWLIFQFIGGLGVPSGSGGIAYWAHAGGFVAGLFLTIPLWLRLGAKSFWTRNDGHPPHAEATYRYVTSRIPKVRR
;
A
#
# COMPACT_ATOMS: atom_id res chain seq x y z
N MET A 1 -4.91 -12.20 -9.32
CA MET A 1 -4.35 -12.57 -8.00
C MET A 1 -4.52 -11.38 -7.08
N ILE A 2 -5.33 -11.52 -6.04
CA ILE A 2 -5.63 -10.41 -5.12
C ILE A 2 -5.26 -10.88 -3.71
N PRO A 3 -4.27 -10.28 -3.02
CA PRO A 3 -4.06 -10.52 -1.61
C PRO A 3 -5.24 -9.93 -0.84
N PHE A 4 -5.78 -10.64 0.14
CA PHE A 4 -6.96 -10.18 0.86
C PHE A 4 -6.85 -10.28 2.38
N ARG A 5 -5.88 -10.99 2.91
CA ARG A 5 -5.53 -11.05 4.33
C ARG A 5 -4.15 -11.66 4.53
N ASP A 6 -3.60 -11.41 5.70
CA ASP A 6 -2.47 -12.17 6.22
C ASP A 6 -2.89 -13.10 7.38
N HIS A 7 -1.94 -13.83 7.93
CA HIS A 7 -2.14 -14.73 9.08
C HIS A 7 -1.58 -14.13 10.38
N ASN A 8 -1.32 -12.84 10.41
CA ASN A 8 -0.57 -12.19 11.48
C ASN A 8 -1.43 -11.13 12.18
N PRO A 9 -2.27 -11.50 13.17
CA PRO A 9 -3.02 -10.52 13.92
C PRO A 9 -2.07 -9.61 14.70
N SER A 10 -2.32 -8.29 14.66
CA SER A 10 -1.59 -7.34 15.50
C SER A 10 -1.95 -7.51 16.98
N GLY A 11 -0.99 -7.23 17.87
CA GLY A 11 -1.18 -7.28 19.32
C GLY A 11 -1.87 -6.06 19.88
N ARG A 12 -1.90 -4.95 19.14
CA ARG A 12 -2.52 -3.67 19.52
C ARG A 12 -3.57 -3.24 18.52
N THR A 13 -4.54 -2.44 18.96
CA THR A 13 -5.49 -1.83 18.04
C THR A 13 -4.79 -0.81 17.13
N PRO A 14 -4.81 -0.98 15.79
CA PRO A 14 -4.08 -0.11 14.86
C PRO A 14 -4.89 1.16 14.54
N TYR A 15 -4.94 2.09 15.50
CA TYR A 15 -5.77 3.30 15.40
C TYR A 15 -5.40 4.20 14.21
N VAL A 16 -4.10 4.34 13.90
CA VAL A 16 -3.66 5.19 12.79
C VAL A 16 -3.99 4.55 11.45
N THR A 17 -3.78 3.25 11.31
CA THR A 17 -4.18 2.49 10.12
C THR A 17 -5.67 2.68 9.84
N TYR A 18 -6.53 2.47 10.86
CA TYR A 18 -7.98 2.67 10.71
C TYR A 18 -8.35 4.13 10.43
N ALA A 19 -7.69 5.08 11.09
CA ALA A 19 -7.94 6.50 10.85
C ALA A 19 -7.54 6.92 9.42
N LEU A 20 -6.41 6.45 8.90
CA LEU A 20 -5.99 6.68 7.52
C LEU A 20 -6.97 6.08 6.51
N ILE A 21 -7.43 4.84 6.74
CA ILE A 21 -8.44 4.19 5.90
C ILE A 21 -9.74 5.00 5.90
N ALA A 22 -10.25 5.34 7.10
CA ALA A 22 -11.49 6.10 7.24
C ALA A 22 -11.40 7.47 6.58
N LEU A 23 -10.28 8.18 6.76
CA LEU A 23 -10.05 9.50 6.17
C LEU A 23 -10.01 9.43 4.63
N ASN A 24 -9.32 8.45 4.07
CA ASN A 24 -9.27 8.25 2.61
C ASN A 24 -10.65 7.95 2.03
N ILE A 25 -11.43 7.08 2.68
CA ILE A 25 -12.81 6.78 2.27
C ILE A 25 -13.68 8.03 2.37
N LEU A 26 -13.61 8.76 3.47
CA LEU A 26 -14.39 9.98 3.68
C LEU A 26 -14.10 11.02 2.60
N ILE A 27 -12.83 11.34 2.38
CA ILE A 27 -12.41 12.32 1.35
C ILE A 27 -12.89 11.88 -0.02
N PHE A 28 -12.74 10.60 -0.38
CA PHE A 28 -13.22 10.08 -1.66
C PHE A 28 -14.73 10.25 -1.83
N LEU A 29 -15.51 9.92 -0.81
CA LEU A 29 -16.97 10.06 -0.85
C LEU A 29 -17.43 11.53 -0.95
N LEU A 30 -16.65 12.49 -0.42
CA LEU A 30 -16.98 13.92 -0.49
C LEU A 30 -16.94 14.47 -1.93
N TYR A 31 -16.01 13.99 -2.79
CA TYR A 31 -15.97 14.46 -4.18
C TYR A 31 -16.59 13.48 -5.18
N GLN A 32 -16.96 12.29 -4.76
CA GLN A 32 -17.63 11.30 -5.64
C GLN A 32 -18.89 11.82 -6.35
N PRO A 33 -19.77 12.65 -5.71
CA PRO A 33 -20.96 13.16 -6.39
C PRO A 33 -20.69 14.01 -7.64
N ILE A 34 -19.48 14.59 -7.74
CA ILE A 34 -19.08 15.41 -8.91
C ILE A 34 -18.20 14.63 -9.90
N ALA A 35 -17.99 13.32 -9.70
CA ALA A 35 -17.13 12.50 -10.54
C ALA A 35 -17.65 12.31 -11.99
N SER A 36 -18.92 12.62 -12.26
CA SER A 36 -19.50 12.65 -13.59
C SER A 36 -19.18 13.92 -14.39
N ASP A 37 -18.71 14.97 -13.73
CA ASP A 37 -18.20 16.20 -14.35
C ASP A 37 -16.67 16.09 -14.44
N GLU A 38 -16.17 15.76 -15.63
CA GLU A 38 -14.74 15.55 -15.88
C GLU A 38 -13.92 16.81 -15.59
N GLU A 39 -14.44 18.00 -15.89
CA GLU A 39 -13.73 19.24 -15.64
C GLU A 39 -13.64 19.55 -14.12
N ALA A 40 -14.72 19.33 -13.39
CA ALA A 40 -14.74 19.50 -11.93
C ALA A 40 -13.82 18.50 -11.25
N LEU A 41 -13.81 17.25 -11.71
CA LEU A 41 -12.94 16.20 -11.21
C LEU A 41 -11.46 16.51 -11.49
N TRP A 42 -11.16 16.99 -12.70
CA TRP A 42 -9.80 17.41 -13.04
C TRP A 42 -9.32 18.57 -12.15
N ARG A 43 -10.17 19.54 -11.84
CA ARG A 43 -9.85 20.63 -10.91
C ARG A 43 -9.48 20.10 -9.53
N ILE A 44 -10.19 19.08 -9.01
CA ILE A 44 -9.83 18.44 -7.75
C ILE A 44 -8.44 17.78 -7.84
N TYR A 45 -8.20 17.03 -8.89
CA TYR A 45 -6.92 16.35 -9.09
C TYR A 45 -5.76 17.33 -9.23
N ALA A 46 -5.92 18.42 -9.96
CA ALA A 46 -4.91 19.47 -10.11
C ALA A 46 -4.68 20.28 -8.82
N THR A 47 -5.72 20.43 -7.99
CA THR A 47 -5.64 21.19 -6.73
C THR A 47 -4.95 20.40 -5.64
N TRP A 48 -5.30 19.12 -5.46
CA TRP A 48 -4.89 18.30 -4.32
C TRP A 48 -3.85 17.23 -4.67
N GLY A 49 -3.77 16.80 -5.94
CA GLY A 49 -2.71 15.96 -6.46
C GLY A 49 -1.43 16.76 -6.70
N PHE A 50 -0.27 16.12 -6.66
CA PHE A 50 0.96 16.81 -7.05
C PHE A 50 1.22 16.65 -8.55
N ILE A 51 1.69 17.72 -9.16
CA ILE A 51 2.13 17.75 -10.57
C ILE A 51 3.66 17.73 -10.55
N PRO A 52 4.32 16.73 -11.15
CA PRO A 52 5.78 16.61 -11.10
C PRO A 52 6.50 17.87 -11.54
N ARG A 53 6.04 18.53 -12.62
CA ARG A 53 6.62 19.79 -13.10
C ARG A 53 6.58 20.89 -12.04
N ASP A 54 5.45 21.09 -11.35
CA ASP A 54 5.31 22.14 -10.34
C ASP A 54 6.31 21.92 -9.20
N ILE A 55 6.48 20.67 -8.75
CA ILE A 55 7.48 20.32 -7.73
C ILE A 55 8.90 20.58 -8.22
N SER A 56 9.21 20.22 -9.48
CA SER A 56 10.53 20.46 -10.10
C SER A 56 10.84 21.95 -10.21
N GLU A 57 9.84 22.80 -10.43
CA GLU A 57 9.93 24.26 -10.48
C GLU A 57 9.93 24.91 -9.09
N GLY A 58 9.89 24.13 -8.01
CA GLY A 58 9.99 24.62 -6.63
C GLY A 58 8.68 25.03 -6.00
N THR A 59 7.54 24.58 -6.54
CA THR A 59 6.21 24.95 -6.02
C THR A 59 5.37 23.73 -5.65
N GLY A 60 4.32 23.93 -4.85
CA GLY A 60 3.31 22.89 -4.58
C GLY A 60 3.74 21.74 -3.68
N TYR A 61 4.81 21.84 -2.90
CA TYR A 61 5.35 20.75 -2.05
C TYR A 61 4.32 20.14 -1.10
N ILE A 62 3.36 20.92 -0.60
CA ILE A 62 2.29 20.41 0.27
C ILE A 62 1.44 19.34 -0.44
N LYS A 63 1.38 19.39 -1.78
CA LYS A 63 0.64 18.43 -2.59
C LYS A 63 1.27 17.03 -2.58
N LEU A 64 2.54 16.88 -2.20
CA LEU A 64 3.13 15.57 -1.93
C LEU A 64 2.41 14.83 -0.79
N VAL A 65 1.84 15.59 0.16
CA VAL A 65 1.05 15.02 1.26
C VAL A 65 -0.42 14.91 0.89
N THR A 66 -1.04 15.97 0.34
CA THR A 66 -2.48 15.96 0.06
C THR A 66 -2.87 14.94 -1.00
N SER A 67 -1.99 14.69 -1.97
CA SER A 67 -2.20 13.68 -3.01
C SER A 67 -2.40 12.26 -2.50
N MET A 68 -1.84 11.94 -1.31
CA MET A 68 -2.00 10.63 -0.69
C MET A 68 -3.45 10.32 -0.31
N PHE A 69 -4.31 11.34 -0.25
CA PHE A 69 -5.72 11.22 0.16
C PHE A 69 -6.70 11.34 -1.00
N ILE A 70 -6.21 11.56 -2.22
CA ILE A 70 -7.04 11.65 -3.43
C ILE A 70 -6.89 10.38 -4.26
N HIS A 71 -8.00 9.84 -4.78
CA HIS A 71 -8.00 8.58 -5.53
C HIS A 71 -8.75 8.73 -6.85
N GLY A 72 -8.21 8.18 -7.93
CA GLY A 72 -8.75 8.29 -9.29
C GLY A 72 -9.98 7.41 -9.58
N GLY A 73 -10.49 6.66 -8.57
CA GLY A 73 -11.67 5.81 -8.72
C GLY A 73 -11.78 4.73 -7.65
N TYR A 74 -12.90 4.02 -7.64
CA TYR A 74 -13.20 3.01 -6.61
C TYR A 74 -12.16 1.90 -6.53
N SER A 75 -11.73 1.34 -7.67
CA SER A 75 -10.72 0.27 -7.68
C SER A 75 -9.38 0.72 -7.11
N HIS A 76 -9.00 1.99 -7.38
CA HIS A 76 -7.79 2.59 -6.87
C HIS A 76 -7.87 2.77 -5.34
N LEU A 77 -8.99 3.32 -4.83
CA LEU A 77 -9.22 3.44 -3.39
C LEU A 77 -9.23 2.08 -2.69
N ILE A 78 -10.07 1.16 -3.18
CA ILE A 78 -10.22 -0.17 -2.57
C ILE A 78 -8.88 -0.91 -2.52
N GLY A 79 -8.10 -0.88 -3.60
CA GLY A 79 -6.77 -1.47 -3.64
C GLY A 79 -5.86 -0.91 -2.56
N ASN A 80 -5.75 0.42 -2.46
CA ASN A 80 -4.93 1.07 -1.44
C ASN A 80 -5.38 0.73 -0.02
N MET A 81 -6.67 0.81 0.27
CA MET A 81 -7.22 0.53 1.60
C MET A 81 -7.07 -0.94 1.99
N LEU A 82 -7.23 -1.85 1.03
CA LEU A 82 -7.00 -3.28 1.26
C LEU A 82 -5.55 -3.57 1.63
N PHE A 83 -4.58 -3.03 0.90
CA PHE A 83 -3.17 -3.24 1.19
C PHE A 83 -2.75 -2.57 2.51
N LEU A 84 -3.26 -1.37 2.78
CA LEU A 84 -3.03 -0.70 4.05
C LEU A 84 -3.62 -1.49 5.23
N PHE A 85 -4.80 -2.09 5.05
CA PHE A 85 -5.45 -2.93 6.05
C PHE A 85 -4.67 -4.22 6.34
N ILE A 86 -4.11 -4.87 5.29
CA ILE A 86 -3.38 -6.15 5.42
C ILE A 86 -2.01 -5.95 6.09
N PHE A 87 -1.30 -4.86 5.78
CA PHE A 87 0.09 -4.69 6.17
C PHE A 87 0.29 -3.62 7.24
N GLY A 88 -0.64 -2.66 7.34
CA GLY A 88 -0.47 -1.48 8.17
C GLY A 88 -0.53 -1.77 9.66
N ASP A 89 -1.41 -2.65 10.08
CA ASP A 89 -1.63 -2.97 11.49
C ASP A 89 -0.38 -3.58 12.16
N ASN A 90 0.32 -4.48 11.48
CA ASN A 90 1.54 -5.09 12.00
C ASN A 90 2.71 -4.10 12.09
N ILE A 91 2.81 -3.18 11.14
CA ILE A 91 3.87 -2.16 11.16
C ILE A 91 3.56 -1.08 12.21
N GLU A 92 2.29 -0.71 12.37
CA GLU A 92 1.87 0.18 13.44
C GLU A 92 2.10 -0.45 14.83
N ASP A 93 1.88 -1.76 14.97
CA ASP A 93 2.12 -2.50 16.22
C ASP A 93 3.59 -2.41 16.64
N GLU A 94 4.53 -2.59 15.72
CA GLU A 94 5.97 -2.53 15.97
C GLU A 94 6.51 -1.11 16.16
N MET A 95 6.02 -0.15 15.36
CA MET A 95 6.50 1.23 15.42
C MET A 95 5.82 2.03 16.53
N GLY A 96 4.58 1.70 16.88
CA GLY A 96 3.66 2.52 17.64
C GLY A 96 2.98 3.59 16.77
N HIS A 97 1.88 4.16 17.26
CA HIS A 97 0.95 4.98 16.48
C HIS A 97 1.58 6.21 15.83
N LEU A 98 2.23 7.09 16.60
CA LEU A 98 2.81 8.33 16.06
C LEU A 98 4.01 8.07 15.14
N PRO A 99 4.98 7.21 15.49
CA PRO A 99 6.06 6.87 14.56
C PRO A 99 5.56 6.24 13.26
N PHE A 100 4.52 5.40 13.31
CA PHE A 100 3.90 4.85 12.11
C PHE A 100 3.29 5.92 11.21
N LEU A 101 2.56 6.89 11.79
CA LEU A 101 2.01 8.01 11.01
C LEU A 101 3.12 8.81 10.31
N LEU A 102 4.18 9.16 11.04
CA LEU A 102 5.31 9.88 10.48
C LEU A 102 6.04 9.07 9.39
N PHE A 103 6.19 7.77 9.61
CA PHE A 103 6.75 6.84 8.63
C PHE A 103 5.91 6.78 7.35
N TYR A 104 4.58 6.63 7.49
CA TYR A 104 3.64 6.62 6.36
C TYR A 104 3.73 7.89 5.52
N LEU A 105 3.72 9.06 6.16
CA LEU A 105 3.87 10.34 5.48
C LEU A 105 5.24 10.49 4.82
N ALA A 106 6.31 10.11 5.51
CA ALA A 106 7.68 10.18 4.97
C ALA A 106 7.85 9.30 3.72
N THR A 107 7.39 8.05 3.79
CA THR A 107 7.48 7.12 2.64
C THR A 107 6.64 7.62 1.46
N GLY A 108 5.47 8.21 1.70
CA GLY A 108 4.65 8.82 0.66
C GLY A 108 5.30 10.04 0.01
N ILE A 109 5.95 10.92 0.79
CA ILE A 109 6.72 12.06 0.27
C ILE A 109 7.88 11.56 -0.58
N ILE A 110 8.68 10.59 -0.10
CA ILE A 110 9.80 10.03 -0.86
C ILE A 110 9.32 9.36 -2.14
N ALA A 111 8.19 8.65 -2.10
CA ALA A 111 7.55 8.08 -3.27
C ALA A 111 7.19 9.14 -4.31
N GLY A 112 6.55 10.22 -3.87
CA GLY A 112 6.23 11.37 -4.73
C GLY A 112 7.47 12.00 -5.34
N LEU A 113 8.52 12.23 -4.56
CA LEU A 113 9.80 12.75 -5.07
C LEU A 113 10.46 11.79 -6.08
N THR A 114 10.37 10.47 -5.87
CA THR A 114 10.85 9.48 -6.83
C THR A 114 10.09 9.57 -8.15
N GLN A 115 8.78 9.79 -8.12
CA GLN A 115 7.97 10.02 -9.31
C GLN A 115 8.36 11.32 -10.02
N VAL A 116 8.61 12.40 -9.28
CA VAL A 116 9.12 13.66 -9.84
C VAL A 116 10.43 13.45 -10.57
N LEU A 117 11.39 12.73 -9.96
CA LEU A 117 12.68 12.43 -10.58
C LEU A 117 12.55 11.60 -11.86
N SER A 118 11.56 10.71 -11.95
CA SER A 118 11.35 9.87 -13.14
C SER A 118 10.69 10.62 -14.30
N ALA A 119 9.90 11.66 -14.03
CA ALA A 119 9.15 12.42 -15.02
C ALA A 119 9.03 13.90 -14.63
N PRO A 120 10.16 14.65 -14.54
CA PRO A 120 10.20 16.00 -13.95
C PRO A 120 9.36 17.04 -14.72
N ASN A 121 9.12 16.81 -16.01
CA ASN A 121 8.34 17.70 -16.86
C ASN A 121 6.86 17.31 -17.01
N SER A 122 6.42 16.26 -16.34
CA SER A 122 5.02 15.79 -16.43
C SER A 122 4.06 16.83 -15.85
N THR A 123 2.99 17.08 -16.59
CA THR A 123 1.88 17.97 -16.19
C THR A 123 0.67 17.21 -15.67
N ILE A 124 0.78 15.88 -15.59
CA ILE A 124 -0.32 15.02 -15.16
C ILE A 124 -0.31 14.93 -13.64
N PRO A 125 -1.44 15.23 -12.95
CA PRO A 125 -1.54 15.07 -11.52
C PRO A 125 -1.31 13.62 -11.08
N THR A 126 -0.46 13.43 -10.09
CA THR A 126 -0.22 12.13 -9.44
C THR A 126 -1.01 12.08 -8.14
N LEU A 127 -1.73 10.98 -7.92
CA LEU A 127 -2.72 10.80 -6.87
C LEU A 127 -2.53 9.41 -6.22
N GLY A 128 -2.97 9.29 -4.98
CA GLY A 128 -3.13 8.00 -4.31
C GLY A 128 -2.21 7.78 -3.13
N ALA A 129 -2.71 7.01 -2.17
CA ALA A 129 -1.97 6.55 -1.01
C ALA A 129 -0.88 5.52 -1.36
N SER A 130 -0.86 5.02 -2.60
CA SER A 130 -0.13 3.82 -3.01
C SER A 130 1.39 3.89 -2.79
N GLY A 131 1.99 5.07 -2.91
CA GLY A 131 3.41 5.27 -2.60
C GLY A 131 3.73 5.06 -1.10
N ALA A 132 2.89 5.61 -0.21
CA ALA A 132 3.01 5.40 1.23
C ALA A 132 2.70 3.95 1.62
N VAL A 133 1.65 3.37 1.05
CA VAL A 133 1.28 1.94 1.22
C VAL A 133 2.41 1.02 0.75
N ALA A 134 3.06 1.35 -0.37
CA ALA A 134 4.25 0.63 -0.83
C ALA A 134 5.38 0.69 0.22
N GLY A 135 5.55 1.83 0.90
CA GLY A 135 6.49 1.96 2.01
C GLY A 135 6.15 1.03 3.17
N VAL A 136 4.88 0.92 3.54
CA VAL A 136 4.41 -0.05 4.55
C VAL A 136 4.71 -1.49 4.11
N MET A 137 4.48 -1.82 2.85
CA MET A 137 4.82 -3.15 2.28
C MET A 137 6.33 -3.43 2.32
N GLY A 138 7.18 -2.45 2.04
CA GLY A 138 8.64 -2.55 2.14
C GLY A 138 9.10 -2.81 3.58
N SER A 139 8.50 -2.12 4.55
CA SER A 139 8.70 -2.35 5.98
C SER A 139 8.30 -3.78 6.39
N TYR A 140 7.11 -4.22 5.96
CA TYR A 140 6.59 -5.55 6.23
C TYR A 140 7.52 -6.64 5.68
N LEU A 141 8.03 -6.46 4.46
CA LEU A 141 9.00 -7.39 3.87
C LEU A 141 10.27 -7.52 4.72
N LEU A 142 10.79 -6.43 5.26
CA LEU A 142 11.98 -6.46 6.09
C LEU A 142 11.72 -7.16 7.42
N LEU A 143 10.60 -6.84 8.09
CA LEU A 143 10.33 -7.38 9.43
C LEU A 143 9.83 -8.83 9.37
N TYR A 144 8.95 -9.15 8.43
CA TYR A 144 8.17 -10.41 8.38
C TYR A 144 8.26 -11.12 7.03
N PRO A 145 9.47 -11.45 6.52
CA PRO A 145 9.61 -12.01 5.17
C PRO A 145 8.91 -13.35 4.97
N LYS A 146 8.73 -14.15 6.01
CA LYS A 146 8.09 -15.48 5.94
C LYS A 146 6.63 -15.48 6.35
N ALA A 147 6.08 -14.35 6.77
CA ALA A 147 4.67 -14.22 7.07
C ALA A 147 3.78 -14.69 5.91
N ARG A 148 2.65 -15.32 6.21
CA ARG A 148 1.76 -15.88 5.20
C ARG A 148 0.71 -14.87 4.78
N ILE A 149 0.55 -14.73 3.47
CA ILE A 149 -0.46 -13.89 2.83
C ILE A 149 -1.37 -14.77 2.01
N ASP A 150 -2.67 -14.71 2.29
CA ASP A 150 -3.68 -15.41 1.49
C ASP A 150 -3.99 -14.61 0.23
N ILE A 151 -3.84 -15.29 -0.90
CA ILE A 151 -4.12 -14.75 -2.23
C ILE A 151 -5.32 -15.46 -2.81
N PHE A 152 -6.28 -14.66 -3.23
CA PHE A 152 -7.43 -15.13 -3.98
C PHE A 152 -7.05 -15.26 -5.46
N LEU A 153 -7.03 -16.50 -5.94
CA LEU A 153 -6.81 -16.81 -7.34
C LEU A 153 -8.14 -16.99 -8.04
N ILE A 154 -8.30 -16.31 -9.16
CA ILE A 154 -9.38 -16.51 -10.11
C ILE A 154 -8.75 -17.10 -11.37
N ILE A 155 -9.03 -18.36 -11.65
CA ILE A 155 -8.58 -19.05 -12.85
C ILE A 155 -9.84 -19.43 -13.63
N ILE A 156 -10.23 -18.57 -14.57
CA ILE A 156 -11.47 -18.67 -15.37
C ILE A 156 -12.69 -18.74 -14.44
N ILE A 157 -13.21 -19.94 -14.13
CA ILE A 157 -14.37 -20.19 -13.26
C ILE A 157 -13.98 -20.84 -11.92
N PHE A 158 -12.70 -21.15 -11.72
CA PHE A 158 -12.21 -21.75 -10.49
C PHE A 158 -11.68 -20.69 -9.54
N PHE A 159 -12.14 -20.74 -8.29
CA PHE A 159 -11.70 -19.87 -7.21
C PHE A 159 -10.87 -20.68 -6.22
N ARG A 160 -9.67 -20.24 -5.92
CA ARG A 160 -8.80 -20.90 -4.97
C ARG A 160 -8.09 -19.88 -4.09
N ILE A 161 -8.00 -20.20 -2.82
CA ILE A 161 -7.17 -19.44 -1.88
C ILE A 161 -5.88 -20.21 -1.68
N ILE A 162 -4.76 -19.52 -1.84
CA ILE A 162 -3.43 -20.06 -1.58
C ILE A 162 -2.69 -19.11 -0.63
N SER A 163 -2.02 -19.67 0.36
CA SER A 163 -1.17 -18.91 1.29
C SER A 163 0.26 -18.93 0.77
N ILE A 164 0.81 -17.75 0.52
CA ILE A 164 2.17 -17.57 0.00
C ILE A 164 2.96 -16.69 0.97
N GLN A 165 4.26 -16.93 1.08
CA GLN A 165 5.14 -16.13 1.93
C GLN A 165 5.27 -14.69 1.41
N ALA A 166 5.34 -13.72 2.33
CA ALA A 166 5.37 -12.29 2.03
C ALA A 166 6.51 -11.91 1.07
N TRP A 167 7.71 -12.50 1.24
CA TRP A 167 8.85 -12.19 0.37
C TRP A 167 8.59 -12.53 -1.11
N VAL A 168 7.81 -13.59 -1.38
CA VAL A 168 7.44 -13.95 -2.77
C VAL A 168 6.46 -12.94 -3.33
N VAL A 169 5.37 -12.67 -2.58
CA VAL A 169 4.29 -11.78 -3.03
C VAL A 169 4.81 -10.36 -3.23
N LEU A 170 5.48 -9.82 -2.21
CA LEU A 170 5.97 -8.44 -2.21
C LEU A 170 7.17 -8.25 -3.12
N GLY A 171 8.06 -9.26 -3.21
CA GLY A 171 9.18 -9.26 -4.14
C GLY A 171 8.73 -9.27 -5.60
N LEU A 172 7.79 -10.14 -5.96
CA LEU A 172 7.20 -10.14 -7.31
C LEU A 172 6.46 -8.83 -7.61
N TRP A 173 5.70 -8.31 -6.63
CA TRP A 173 5.02 -7.03 -6.79
C TRP A 173 6.02 -5.90 -7.09
N LEU A 174 7.14 -5.84 -6.36
CA LEU A 174 8.19 -4.85 -6.60
C LEU A 174 8.84 -5.02 -8.00
N ILE A 175 9.13 -6.25 -8.41
CA ILE A 175 9.66 -6.54 -9.76
C ILE A 175 8.70 -5.99 -10.83
N PHE A 176 7.39 -6.19 -10.67
CA PHE A 176 6.40 -5.64 -11.60
C PHE A 176 6.36 -4.12 -11.61
N GLN A 177 6.68 -3.43 -10.49
CA GLN A 177 6.82 -1.97 -10.51
C GLN A 177 8.01 -1.53 -11.39
N PHE A 178 9.16 -2.19 -11.27
CA PHE A 178 10.32 -1.87 -12.12
C PHE A 178 10.04 -2.18 -13.61
N ILE A 179 9.47 -3.34 -13.92
CA ILE A 179 9.11 -3.69 -15.31
C ILE A 179 8.12 -2.67 -15.88
N GLY A 180 7.07 -2.32 -15.12
CA GLY A 180 6.09 -1.32 -15.53
C GLY A 180 6.70 0.07 -15.71
N GLY A 181 7.56 0.49 -14.78
CA GLY A 181 8.24 1.78 -14.85
C GLY A 181 9.21 1.92 -16.03
N LEU A 182 9.86 0.82 -16.43
CA LEU A 182 10.73 0.80 -17.61
C LEU A 182 9.95 0.66 -18.92
N GLY A 183 8.77 0.01 -18.88
CA GLY A 183 7.95 -0.26 -20.06
C GLY A 183 6.98 0.87 -20.44
N VAL A 184 6.73 1.82 -19.55
CA VAL A 184 5.79 2.93 -19.79
C VAL A 184 6.56 4.23 -19.99
N PRO A 185 6.29 4.99 -21.08
CA PRO A 185 6.94 6.29 -21.28
C PRO A 185 6.69 7.24 -20.11
N SER A 186 7.72 7.95 -19.68
CA SER A 186 7.61 8.92 -18.59
C SER A 186 6.57 10.00 -18.93
N GLY A 187 5.61 10.23 -18.03
CA GLY A 187 4.58 11.26 -18.20
C GLY A 187 3.38 10.85 -19.05
N SER A 188 3.21 9.56 -19.41
CA SER A 188 2.05 9.09 -20.18
C SER A 188 0.77 8.95 -19.36
N GLY A 189 0.80 9.20 -18.05
CA GLY A 189 -0.33 8.95 -17.13
C GLY A 189 -0.49 7.47 -16.75
N GLY A 190 -1.50 7.17 -15.94
CA GLY A 190 -1.77 5.82 -15.48
C GLY A 190 -1.11 5.49 -14.15
N ILE A 191 -0.49 4.31 -14.03
CA ILE A 191 0.11 3.85 -12.77
C ILE A 191 1.46 4.53 -12.54
N ALA A 192 1.64 5.14 -11.36
CA ALA A 192 2.89 5.79 -10.95
C ALA A 192 3.91 4.75 -10.43
N TYR A 193 4.40 3.91 -11.32
CA TYR A 193 5.27 2.78 -10.98
C TYR A 193 6.52 3.19 -10.18
N TRP A 194 7.14 4.32 -10.55
CA TRP A 194 8.32 4.82 -9.84
C TRP A 194 8.00 5.34 -8.45
N ALA A 195 6.81 5.92 -8.23
CA ALA A 195 6.36 6.24 -6.87
C ALA A 195 6.22 4.98 -6.02
N HIS A 196 5.66 3.91 -6.58
CA HIS A 196 5.53 2.64 -5.89
C HIS A 196 6.89 2.03 -5.53
N ALA A 197 7.80 1.93 -6.50
CA ALA A 197 9.14 1.40 -6.28
C ALA A 197 9.92 2.25 -5.25
N GLY A 198 9.87 3.58 -5.39
CA GLY A 198 10.53 4.52 -4.47
C GLY A 198 9.97 4.43 -3.06
N GLY A 199 8.65 4.39 -2.89
CA GLY A 199 7.99 4.21 -1.61
C GLY A 199 8.38 2.90 -0.92
N PHE A 200 8.35 1.79 -1.67
CA PHE A 200 8.72 0.47 -1.16
C PHE A 200 10.17 0.43 -0.67
N VAL A 201 11.09 0.91 -1.48
CA VAL A 201 12.53 0.98 -1.14
C VAL A 201 12.75 1.90 0.06
N ALA A 202 12.10 3.08 0.09
CA ALA A 202 12.16 4.00 1.22
C ALA A 202 11.66 3.32 2.51
N GLY A 203 10.52 2.62 2.44
CA GLY A 203 9.97 1.90 3.58
C GLY A 203 10.91 0.83 4.14
N LEU A 204 11.53 0.06 3.24
CA LEU A 204 12.53 -0.93 3.62
C LEU A 204 13.70 -0.26 4.36
N PHE A 205 14.29 0.81 3.80
CA PHE A 205 15.45 1.48 4.39
C PHE A 205 15.10 2.22 5.69
N LEU A 206 13.98 2.92 5.75
CA LEU A 206 13.56 3.65 6.96
C LEU A 206 13.22 2.70 8.12
N THR A 207 12.94 1.44 7.84
CA THR A 207 12.68 0.41 8.86
C THR A 207 13.97 -0.23 9.42
N ILE A 208 15.11 -0.09 8.74
CA ILE A 208 16.38 -0.66 9.20
C ILE A 208 16.73 -0.27 10.66
N PRO A 209 16.61 1.00 11.10
CA PRO A 209 16.89 1.36 12.50
C PRO A 209 16.02 0.60 13.50
N LEU A 210 14.74 0.40 13.19
CA LEU A 210 13.83 -0.40 14.00
C LEU A 210 14.26 -1.86 14.03
N TRP A 211 14.51 -2.46 12.87
CA TRP A 211 14.98 -3.84 12.74
C TRP A 211 16.28 -4.10 13.53
N LEU A 212 17.24 -3.16 13.47
CA LEU A 212 18.46 -3.23 14.27
C LEU A 212 18.17 -3.17 15.77
N ARG A 213 17.26 -2.29 16.21
CA ARG A 213 16.82 -2.17 17.61
C ARG A 213 16.11 -3.45 18.10
N LEU A 214 15.35 -4.11 17.25
CA LEU A 214 14.72 -5.39 17.55
C LEU A 214 15.70 -6.57 17.61
N GLY A 215 16.96 -6.38 17.22
CA GLY A 215 18.03 -7.37 17.28
C GLY A 215 18.48 -7.92 15.91
N ALA A 216 18.09 -7.29 14.82
CA ALA A 216 18.50 -7.64 13.45
C ALA A 216 18.27 -9.13 13.13
N LYS A 217 19.34 -9.85 12.77
CA LYS A 217 19.24 -11.29 12.49
C LYS A 217 18.70 -12.11 13.68
N SER A 218 18.97 -11.70 14.93
CA SER A 218 18.41 -12.38 16.11
C SER A 218 16.90 -12.23 16.21
N PHE A 219 16.33 -11.12 15.73
CA PHE A 219 14.88 -10.95 15.62
C PHE A 219 14.29 -12.03 14.70
N TRP A 220 14.82 -12.21 13.50
CA TRP A 220 14.37 -13.26 12.59
C TRP A 220 14.61 -14.68 13.12
N THR A 221 15.70 -14.91 13.86
CA THR A 221 15.97 -16.24 14.42
C THR A 221 14.96 -16.60 15.52
N ARG A 222 14.52 -15.60 16.32
CA ARG A 222 13.56 -15.83 17.41
C ARG A 222 12.15 -16.08 16.93
N ASN A 223 11.70 -15.41 15.86
CA ASN A 223 10.33 -15.47 15.35
C ASN A 223 10.22 -16.13 13.97
N ASP A 224 11.32 -16.73 13.48
CA ASP A 224 11.41 -17.35 12.15
C ASP A 224 10.91 -16.45 11.00
N GLY A 225 11.06 -15.12 11.14
CA GLY A 225 10.61 -14.15 10.14
C GLY A 225 9.08 -13.97 10.05
N HIS A 226 8.37 -14.32 11.13
CA HIS A 226 6.94 -14.09 11.34
C HIS A 226 6.74 -13.00 12.40
N PRO A 227 5.56 -12.38 12.50
CA PRO A 227 5.21 -11.57 13.66
C PRO A 227 5.29 -12.35 14.96
N PRO A 228 5.59 -11.69 16.10
CA PRO A 228 5.78 -12.36 17.40
C PRO A 228 4.48 -12.89 18.03
N HIS A 229 3.36 -12.79 17.34
CA HIS A 229 2.04 -13.26 17.78
C HIS A 229 1.69 -14.63 17.18
N ALA A 230 0.75 -15.33 17.81
CA ALA A 230 0.27 -16.60 17.28
C ALA A 230 -0.40 -16.39 15.91
N GLU A 231 -0.01 -17.19 14.91
CA GLU A 231 -0.65 -17.14 13.59
C GLU A 231 -2.16 -17.41 13.68
N ALA A 232 -2.94 -16.59 13.00
CA ALA A 232 -4.37 -16.84 12.85
C ALA A 232 -4.59 -18.08 11.96
N THR A 233 -5.30 -19.07 12.49
CA THR A 233 -5.68 -20.26 11.73
C THR A 233 -7.08 -20.11 11.19
N TYR A 234 -7.20 -19.98 9.86
CA TYR A 234 -8.50 -19.91 9.18
C TYR A 234 -8.94 -21.29 8.73
N ARG A 235 -9.98 -21.83 9.38
CA ARG A 235 -10.61 -23.08 8.96
C ARG A 235 -11.78 -22.76 8.03
N TYR A 236 -11.70 -23.22 6.79
CA TYR A 236 -12.85 -23.19 5.88
C TYR A 236 -13.84 -24.25 6.33
N VAL A 237 -14.96 -23.82 6.88
CA VAL A 237 -16.06 -24.74 7.18
C VAL A 237 -16.73 -25.08 5.84
N THR A 238 -16.60 -26.32 5.39
CA THR A 238 -17.44 -26.83 4.33
C THR A 238 -18.88 -26.86 4.83
N SER A 239 -19.71 -25.88 4.43
CA SER A 239 -21.13 -25.93 4.74
C SER A 239 -21.72 -27.16 4.04
N ARG A 240 -22.16 -28.14 4.81
CA ARG A 240 -23.03 -29.19 4.31
C ARG A 240 -24.40 -28.57 4.09
N ILE A 241 -24.67 -28.10 2.88
CA ILE A 241 -26.01 -27.74 2.48
C ILE A 241 -26.83 -29.04 2.60
N PRO A 242 -27.88 -29.11 3.44
CA PRO A 242 -28.70 -30.32 3.53
C PRO A 242 -29.29 -30.59 2.16
N LYS A 243 -29.00 -31.77 1.60
CA LYS A 243 -29.72 -32.23 0.39
C LYS A 243 -31.15 -32.48 0.79
N VAL A 244 -32.07 -31.59 0.42
CA VAL A 244 -33.50 -31.83 0.51
C VAL A 244 -33.81 -33.01 -0.41
N ARG A 245 -34.01 -34.19 0.17
CA ARG A 245 -34.57 -35.31 -0.58
C ARG A 245 -36.02 -34.95 -0.93
N ARG A 246 -36.30 -34.79 -2.22
CA ARG A 246 -37.66 -34.77 -2.76
C ARG A 246 -38.23 -36.16 -2.76
#